data_217a4e04569980932741a0e898f787df
#
_entry.id   217a4e04569980932741a0e898f787df
#
_cell.length_a   1.000
_cell.length_b   1.000
_cell.length_c   1.000
_cell.angle_alpha   90.00
_cell.angle_beta   90.00
_cell.angle_gamma   90.00
#
_symmetry.space_group_name_H-M   'P 1'
#
loop_
_entity.id
_entity.type
_entity.pdbx_description
1 polymer ?
#
loop_
_entity_poly.entity_id
_entity_poly.type
_entity_poly.pdbx_seq_one_letter_code
_entity_poly.pdbx_strand_id
1 'polypeptide(L)'
;MDLEKFEHAITKYGTPLYVFDIDEVKRKTDYFRDRFRESAGLCFAIKANPFLTCTMSKVTDRIEVCSMGEFEICRELQIEAEKLLISGVLKKKEDITEILNIYGGRCRYTVESVEQLYSYINWSSTHGEKINVYLRLTSGNQFGMDEEAIEKIIASRDQFPMIKVCGIHFFSGTQKKTAEKFSKEIAYLDKFCWKI
;
A
#
# COMPACT_ATOMS: atom_id res chain seq x y z
N MET A 1 -25.57 -13.50 3.54
CA MET A 1 -25.98 -12.90 4.84
C MET A 1 -27.22 -13.63 5.34
N ASP A 2 -27.24 -14.03 6.58
CA ASP A 2 -28.36 -14.69 7.25
C ASP A 2 -29.41 -13.63 7.66
N LEU A 3 -30.66 -13.82 7.25
CA LEU A 3 -31.74 -12.84 7.45
C LEU A 3 -32.04 -12.63 8.94
N GLU A 4 -32.01 -13.70 9.73
CA GLU A 4 -32.25 -13.63 11.17
C GLU A 4 -31.20 -12.80 11.90
N LYS A 5 -29.92 -12.95 11.52
CA LYS A 5 -28.83 -12.13 12.06
C LYS A 5 -28.98 -10.65 11.70
N PHE A 6 -29.49 -10.37 10.50
CA PHE A 6 -29.73 -9.00 10.04
C PHE A 6 -30.88 -8.34 10.82
N GLU A 7 -32.00 -9.05 11.00
CA GLU A 7 -33.14 -8.58 11.80
C GLU A 7 -32.76 -8.37 13.27
N HIS A 8 -31.96 -9.31 13.84
CA HIS A 8 -31.44 -9.15 15.19
C HIS A 8 -30.53 -7.90 15.31
N ALA A 9 -29.67 -7.63 14.32
CA ALA A 9 -28.83 -6.45 14.32
C ALA A 9 -29.64 -5.16 14.27
N ILE A 10 -30.68 -5.09 13.42
CA ILE A 10 -31.60 -3.94 13.34
C ILE A 10 -32.29 -3.71 14.68
N THR A 11 -32.82 -4.78 15.27
CA THR A 11 -33.53 -4.70 16.55
C THR A 11 -32.61 -4.23 17.68
N LYS A 12 -31.34 -4.69 17.68
CA LYS A 12 -30.39 -4.37 18.73
C LYS A 12 -29.75 -2.97 18.60
N TYR A 13 -29.45 -2.55 17.38
CA TYR A 13 -28.65 -1.34 17.13
C TYR A 13 -29.44 -0.22 16.44
N GLY A 14 -30.62 -0.48 15.92
CA GLY A 14 -31.44 0.47 15.17
C GLY A 14 -30.97 0.70 13.74
N THR A 15 -31.58 1.71 13.11
CA THR A 15 -31.22 2.17 11.77
C THR A 15 -30.96 3.68 11.79
N PRO A 16 -30.06 4.23 10.93
CA PRO A 16 -29.29 3.56 9.87
C PRO A 16 -28.15 2.69 10.43
N LEU A 17 -27.81 1.60 9.75
CA LEU A 17 -26.85 0.59 10.21
C LEU A 17 -25.97 0.13 9.05
N TYR A 18 -24.65 0.12 9.24
CA TYR A 18 -23.70 -0.56 8.36
C TYR A 18 -23.44 -1.99 8.87
N VAL A 19 -23.61 -2.96 8.01
CA VAL A 19 -23.38 -4.38 8.32
C VAL A 19 -22.30 -4.93 7.39
N PHE A 20 -21.26 -5.54 7.97
CA PHE A 20 -20.19 -6.18 7.22
C PHE A 20 -20.27 -7.69 7.38
N ASP A 21 -20.49 -8.39 6.28
CA ASP A 21 -20.46 -9.86 6.23
C ASP A 21 -19.00 -10.33 6.12
N ILE A 22 -18.43 -10.72 7.25
CA ILE A 22 -17.02 -11.13 7.34
C ILE A 22 -16.75 -12.44 6.58
N ASP A 23 -17.72 -13.34 6.54
CA ASP A 23 -17.55 -14.61 5.82
C ASP A 23 -17.52 -14.34 4.30
N GLU A 24 -18.31 -13.40 3.82
CA GLU A 24 -18.25 -12.96 2.42
C GLU A 24 -16.93 -12.26 2.08
N VAL A 25 -16.40 -11.45 3.00
CA VAL A 25 -15.07 -10.83 2.85
C VAL A 25 -14.00 -11.91 2.69
N LYS A 26 -13.98 -12.90 3.58
CA LYS A 26 -13.03 -14.02 3.52
C LYS A 26 -13.19 -14.80 2.21
N ARG A 27 -14.41 -15.18 1.86
CA ARG A 27 -14.70 -15.92 0.63
C ARG A 27 -14.18 -15.20 -0.63
N LYS A 28 -14.34 -13.88 -0.69
CA LYS A 28 -13.81 -13.06 -1.80
C LYS A 28 -12.28 -13.02 -1.78
N THR A 29 -11.68 -12.92 -0.64
CA THR A 29 -10.21 -12.94 -0.51
C THR A 29 -9.65 -14.28 -0.98
N ASP A 30 -10.24 -15.40 -0.54
CA ASP A 30 -9.83 -16.74 -0.96
C ASP A 30 -10.00 -16.93 -2.48
N TYR A 31 -11.10 -16.42 -3.05
CA TYR A 31 -11.31 -16.43 -4.49
C TYR A 31 -10.19 -15.75 -5.27
N PHE A 32 -9.68 -14.62 -4.78
CA PHE A 32 -8.54 -13.94 -5.43
C PHE A 32 -7.24 -14.72 -5.21
N ARG A 33 -7.00 -15.24 -4.00
CA ARG A 33 -5.83 -16.06 -3.71
C ARG A 33 -5.73 -17.27 -4.61
N ASP A 34 -6.83 -17.98 -4.80
CA ASP A 34 -6.88 -19.16 -5.67
C ASP A 34 -6.54 -18.83 -7.13
N ARG A 35 -6.92 -17.63 -7.60
CA ARG A 35 -6.65 -17.20 -8.97
C ARG A 35 -5.23 -16.69 -9.18
N PHE A 36 -4.73 -15.91 -8.25
CA PHE A 36 -3.38 -15.37 -8.34
C PHE A 36 -2.33 -16.35 -7.85
N ARG A 37 -2.70 -17.29 -6.99
CA ARG A 37 -1.79 -18.28 -6.39
C ARG A 37 -0.54 -17.59 -5.84
N GLU A 38 0.64 -18.05 -6.25
CA GLU A 38 1.93 -17.47 -5.85
C GLU A 38 2.37 -16.27 -6.72
N SER A 39 1.60 -15.98 -7.79
CA SER A 39 1.98 -14.92 -8.73
C SER A 39 1.82 -13.51 -8.17
N ALA A 40 0.90 -13.30 -7.22
CA ALA A 40 0.68 -11.98 -6.62
C ALA A 40 0.15 -12.09 -5.19
N GLY A 41 0.64 -11.20 -4.32
CA GLY A 41 0.09 -10.97 -3.00
C GLY A 41 -1.09 -10.01 -3.03
N LEU A 42 -1.90 -10.04 -1.98
CA LEU A 42 -3.05 -9.16 -1.80
C LEU A 42 -2.70 -8.03 -0.81
N CYS A 43 -2.93 -6.80 -1.22
CA CYS A 43 -2.79 -5.62 -0.38
C CYS A 43 -4.15 -4.93 -0.22
N PHE A 44 -4.57 -4.69 1.01
CA PHE A 44 -5.80 -3.95 1.30
C PHE A 44 -5.49 -2.49 1.59
N ALA A 45 -6.09 -1.59 0.82
CA ALA A 45 -6.00 -0.15 1.05
C ALA A 45 -7.05 0.30 2.06
N ILE A 46 -6.64 0.78 3.23
CA ILE A 46 -7.53 1.19 4.34
C ILE A 46 -8.53 2.25 3.91
N LYS A 47 -8.12 3.19 3.07
CA LYS A 47 -8.99 4.25 2.52
C LYS A 47 -10.28 3.73 1.88
N ALA A 48 -10.32 2.47 1.44
CA ALA A 48 -11.52 1.87 0.87
C ALA A 48 -12.58 1.61 1.94
N ASN A 49 -12.17 1.13 3.12
CA ASN A 49 -13.06 0.88 4.26
C ASN A 49 -12.25 0.64 5.55
N PRO A 50 -12.04 1.67 6.38
CA PRO A 50 -11.23 1.54 7.60
C PRO A 50 -11.83 0.57 8.65
N PHE A 51 -13.15 0.34 8.64
CA PHE A 51 -13.78 -0.58 9.58
C PHE A 51 -13.40 -2.04 9.36
N LEU A 52 -12.95 -2.39 8.17
CA LEU A 52 -12.49 -3.73 7.83
C LEU A 52 -11.00 -3.97 8.11
N THR A 53 -10.25 -2.98 8.58
CA THR A 53 -8.78 -3.06 8.72
C THR A 53 -8.34 -4.27 9.55
N CYS A 54 -8.95 -4.51 10.71
CA CYS A 54 -8.63 -5.66 11.56
C CYS A 54 -8.89 -7.00 10.87
N THR A 55 -10.00 -7.13 10.13
CA THR A 55 -10.33 -8.34 9.38
C THR A 55 -9.38 -8.53 8.21
N MET A 56 -9.15 -7.48 7.44
CA MET A 56 -8.30 -7.54 6.25
C MET A 56 -6.84 -7.81 6.59
N SER A 57 -6.33 -7.29 7.72
CA SER A 57 -4.95 -7.59 8.16
C SER A 57 -4.69 -9.07 8.43
N LYS A 58 -5.73 -9.86 8.70
CA LYS A 58 -5.64 -11.31 8.93
C LYS A 58 -5.73 -12.13 7.65
N VAL A 59 -6.33 -11.58 6.60
CA VAL A 59 -6.63 -12.31 5.36
C VAL A 59 -5.89 -11.77 4.13
N THR A 60 -5.14 -10.67 4.27
CA THR A 60 -4.28 -10.12 3.20
C THR A 60 -2.82 -10.13 3.61
N ASP A 61 -1.94 -10.01 2.63
CA ASP A 61 -0.50 -10.03 2.85
C ASP A 61 0.02 -8.68 3.33
N ARG A 62 -0.68 -7.59 2.92
CA ARG A 62 -0.31 -6.22 3.28
C ARG A 62 -1.53 -5.34 3.49
N ILE A 63 -1.27 -4.25 4.21
CA ILE A 63 -2.19 -3.14 4.42
C ILE A 63 -1.53 -1.88 3.89
N GLU A 64 -2.17 -1.21 2.92
CA GLU A 64 -1.73 0.09 2.42
C GLU A 64 -2.31 1.20 3.29
N VAL A 65 -1.42 2.08 3.75
CA VAL A 65 -1.69 3.23 4.63
C VAL A 65 -1.30 4.50 3.90
N CYS A 66 -2.25 5.42 3.71
CA CYS A 66 -2.06 6.64 2.91
C CYS A 66 -2.10 7.93 3.73
N SER A 67 -2.34 7.87 5.03
CA SER A 67 -2.43 9.04 5.91
C SER A 67 -2.03 8.70 7.35
N MET A 68 -1.71 9.72 8.16
CA MET A 68 -1.43 9.53 9.59
C MET A 68 -2.63 8.96 10.34
N GLY A 69 -3.86 9.36 10.01
CA GLY A 69 -5.05 8.78 10.63
C GLY A 69 -5.20 7.29 10.37
N GLU A 70 -4.89 6.82 9.16
CA GLU A 70 -4.86 5.39 8.83
C GLU A 70 -3.71 4.66 9.55
N PHE A 71 -2.58 5.32 9.71
CA PHE A 71 -1.44 4.81 10.48
C PHE A 71 -1.80 4.59 11.95
N GLU A 72 -2.46 5.57 12.58
CA GLU A 72 -2.94 5.44 13.95
C GLU A 72 -3.94 4.29 14.11
N ILE A 73 -4.86 4.08 13.16
CA ILE A 73 -5.74 2.91 13.17
C ILE A 73 -4.92 1.61 13.20
N CYS A 74 -3.86 1.49 12.41
CA CYS A 74 -3.00 0.32 12.41
C CYS A 74 -2.25 0.15 13.74
N ARG A 75 -1.81 1.23 14.35
CA ARG A 75 -1.16 1.22 15.68
C ARG A 75 -2.11 0.72 16.76
N GLU A 76 -3.29 1.29 16.85
CA GLU A 76 -4.32 0.91 17.82
C GLU A 76 -4.74 -0.56 17.66
N LEU A 77 -4.81 -1.04 16.42
CA LEU A 77 -5.11 -2.43 16.12
C LEU A 77 -3.90 -3.37 16.25
N GLN A 78 -2.73 -2.85 16.62
CA GLN A 78 -1.48 -3.59 16.79
C GLN A 78 -1.10 -4.43 15.54
N ILE A 79 -1.31 -3.85 14.36
CA ILE A 79 -0.95 -4.52 13.11
C ILE A 79 0.57 -4.55 12.98
N GLU A 80 1.12 -5.72 12.64
CA GLU A 80 2.55 -5.93 12.45
C GLU A 80 3.13 -4.96 11.40
N ALA A 81 4.26 -4.33 11.74
CA ALA A 81 4.92 -3.37 10.87
C ALA A 81 5.26 -3.94 9.49
N GLU A 82 5.63 -5.21 9.45
CA GLU A 82 6.00 -5.97 8.25
C GLU A 82 4.86 -6.07 7.24
N LYS A 83 3.62 -5.96 7.71
CA LYS A 83 2.42 -5.93 6.86
C LYS A 83 2.13 -4.55 6.27
N LEU A 84 2.72 -3.48 6.81
CA LEU A 84 2.39 -2.12 6.40
C LEU A 84 3.15 -1.69 5.13
N LEU A 85 2.41 -1.13 4.20
CA LEU A 85 2.92 -0.37 3.07
C LEU A 85 2.52 1.10 3.28
N ILE A 86 3.47 1.92 3.68
CA ILE A 86 3.28 3.35 3.91
C ILE A 86 3.34 4.06 2.56
N SER A 87 2.20 4.49 2.09
CA SER A 87 1.97 5.05 0.76
C SER A 87 1.38 6.47 0.89
N GLY A 88 1.02 7.08 -0.23
CA GLY A 88 0.33 8.36 -0.27
C GLY A 88 1.24 9.57 -0.48
N VAL A 89 0.62 10.61 -1.05
CA VAL A 89 1.30 11.84 -1.52
C VAL A 89 1.48 12.87 -0.41
N LEU A 90 0.59 12.90 0.57
CA LEU A 90 0.66 13.83 1.71
C LEU A 90 1.50 13.24 2.84
N LYS A 91 2.75 12.93 2.54
CA LYS A 91 3.72 12.60 3.57
C LYS A 91 4.51 13.87 3.89
N LYS A 92 4.09 14.59 4.91
CA LYS A 92 4.94 15.65 5.46
C LYS A 92 6.23 15.02 5.96
N LYS A 93 7.30 15.79 5.95
CA LYS A 93 8.61 15.31 6.44
C LYS A 93 8.53 14.84 7.89
N GLU A 94 7.75 15.54 8.70
CA GLU A 94 7.50 15.22 10.11
C GLU A 94 6.80 13.86 10.24
N ASP A 95 5.75 13.63 9.45
CA ASP A 95 4.98 12.37 9.45
C ASP A 95 5.87 11.18 9.05
N ILE A 96 6.68 11.35 7.97
CA ILE A 96 7.66 10.35 7.55
C ILE A 96 8.63 10.03 8.68
N THR A 97 9.17 11.07 9.32
CA THR A 97 10.15 10.91 10.41
C THR A 97 9.52 10.20 11.60
N GLU A 98 8.29 10.54 11.97
CA GLU A 98 7.57 9.88 13.05
C GLU A 98 7.37 8.38 12.77
N ILE A 99 6.86 8.03 11.60
CA ILE A 99 6.65 6.63 11.22
C ILE A 99 7.97 5.84 11.22
N LEU A 100 9.03 6.43 10.66
CA LEU A 100 10.36 5.83 10.64
C LEU A 100 10.93 5.63 12.04
N ASN A 101 10.75 6.57 12.95
CA ASN A 101 11.21 6.45 14.34
C ASN A 101 10.47 5.33 15.11
N ILE A 102 9.23 5.04 14.74
CA ILE A 102 8.43 3.99 15.38
C ILE A 102 8.74 2.62 14.78
N TYR A 103 8.79 2.52 13.43
CA TYR A 103 8.82 1.24 12.73
C TYR A 103 10.10 0.98 11.91
N GLY A 104 10.88 2.03 11.58
CA GLY A 104 12.12 1.90 10.83
C GLY A 104 11.94 1.17 9.50
N GLY A 105 12.88 0.30 9.19
CA GLY A 105 12.88 -0.53 7.97
C GLY A 105 11.95 -1.73 8.01
N ARG A 106 11.20 -1.95 9.09
CA ARG A 106 10.23 -3.07 9.18
C ARG A 106 9.03 -2.88 8.26
N CYS A 107 8.60 -1.63 8.04
CA CYS A 107 7.60 -1.31 7.03
C CYS A 107 8.19 -1.29 5.61
N ARG A 108 7.31 -1.22 4.63
CA ARG A 108 7.64 -0.82 3.26
C ARG A 108 7.08 0.56 2.97
N TYR A 109 7.78 1.33 2.15
CA TYR A 109 7.43 2.71 1.85
C TYR A 109 7.31 2.94 0.36
N THR A 110 6.38 3.79 -0.08
CA THR A 110 6.40 4.33 -1.45
C THR A 110 7.15 5.65 -1.47
N VAL A 111 7.88 5.89 -2.54
CA VAL A 111 8.57 7.14 -2.84
C VAL A 111 7.84 7.80 -3.99
N GLU A 112 7.24 8.95 -3.71
CA GLU A 112 6.39 9.68 -4.66
C GLU A 112 7.14 10.84 -5.35
N SER A 113 8.28 11.26 -4.78
CA SER A 113 9.13 12.31 -5.31
C SER A 113 10.59 12.13 -4.87
N VAL A 114 11.49 12.84 -5.54
CA VAL A 114 12.92 12.87 -5.20
C VAL A 114 13.14 13.43 -3.79
N GLU A 115 12.37 14.44 -3.38
CA GLU A 115 12.45 15.03 -2.03
C GLU A 115 12.09 14.00 -0.94
N GLN A 116 11.07 13.18 -1.19
CA GLN A 116 10.76 12.08 -0.27
C GLN A 116 11.89 11.07 -0.19
N LEU A 117 12.51 10.71 -1.32
CA LEU A 117 13.66 9.81 -1.32
C LEU A 117 14.79 10.35 -0.45
N TYR A 118 15.12 11.63 -0.57
CA TYR A 118 16.14 12.24 0.29
C TYR A 118 15.79 12.19 1.78
N SER A 119 14.52 12.30 2.13
CA SER A 119 14.09 12.15 3.53
C SER A 119 14.39 10.74 4.06
N TYR A 120 14.13 9.70 3.27
CA TYR A 120 14.46 8.32 3.61
C TYR A 120 15.97 8.08 3.67
N ILE A 121 16.74 8.61 2.70
CA ILE A 121 18.21 8.52 2.68
C ILE A 121 18.81 9.14 3.94
N ASN A 122 18.37 10.35 4.29
CA ASN A 122 18.90 11.06 5.46
C ASN A 122 18.61 10.30 6.75
N TRP A 123 17.36 9.83 6.92
CA TRP A 123 17.00 9.07 8.12
C TRP A 123 17.79 7.75 8.20
N SER A 124 17.82 6.97 7.12
CA SER A 124 18.51 5.67 7.11
C SER A 124 20.01 5.80 7.36
N SER A 125 20.65 6.82 6.81
CA SER A 125 22.07 7.10 7.03
C SER A 125 22.37 7.50 8.47
N THR A 126 21.47 8.29 9.09
CA THR A 126 21.62 8.73 10.48
C THR A 126 21.42 7.58 11.47
N HIS A 127 20.50 6.66 11.18
CA HIS A 127 20.15 5.56 12.09
C HIS A 127 20.88 4.25 11.77
N GLY A 128 21.61 4.16 10.65
CA GLY A 128 22.27 2.95 10.22
C GLY A 128 21.32 1.79 9.88
N GLU A 129 20.08 2.10 9.50
CA GLU A 129 19.05 1.11 9.26
C GLU A 129 18.59 1.12 7.78
N LYS A 130 18.47 -0.08 7.19
CA LYS A 130 18.01 -0.24 5.80
C LYS A 130 16.51 -0.04 5.68
N ILE A 131 16.10 0.71 4.64
CA ILE A 131 14.69 0.97 4.32
C ILE A 131 14.34 0.34 2.98
N ASN A 132 13.20 -0.37 2.94
CA ASN A 132 12.65 -0.97 1.72
C ASN A 132 11.65 -0.01 1.07
N VAL A 133 11.90 0.40 -0.18
CA VAL A 133 11.07 1.36 -0.89
C VAL A 133 10.55 0.81 -2.22
N TYR A 134 9.39 1.29 -2.63
CA TYR A 134 8.87 1.19 -4.00
C TYR A 134 8.87 2.58 -4.61
N LEU A 135 9.41 2.74 -5.81
CA LEU A 135 9.38 4.01 -6.54
C LEU A 135 8.03 4.13 -7.27
N ARG A 136 7.31 5.19 -7.02
CA ARG A 136 6.03 5.39 -7.69
C ARG A 136 6.22 6.00 -9.06
N LEU A 137 5.84 5.23 -10.08
CA LEU A 137 5.74 5.69 -11.45
C LEU A 137 4.42 6.42 -11.66
N THR A 138 4.46 7.61 -12.25
CA THR A 138 3.26 8.36 -12.60
C THR A 138 2.41 7.63 -13.66
N SER A 139 1.11 7.74 -13.54
CA SER A 139 0.17 7.31 -14.58
C SER A 139 -0.29 8.45 -15.48
N GLY A 140 0.50 9.54 -15.56
CA GLY A 140 0.18 10.74 -16.32
C GLY A 140 -0.62 11.77 -15.53
N ASN A 141 -0.71 11.61 -14.21
CA ASN A 141 -1.31 12.57 -13.30
C ASN A 141 -0.23 13.25 -12.43
N GLN A 142 -0.67 14.07 -11.47
CA GLN A 142 0.23 14.82 -10.56
C GLN A 142 0.99 13.95 -9.55
N PHE A 143 0.80 12.64 -9.52
CA PHE A 143 1.34 11.74 -8.51
C PHE A 143 2.43 10.86 -9.09
N GLY A 144 3.46 10.63 -8.28
CA GLY A 144 4.60 9.82 -8.66
C GLY A 144 5.61 10.56 -9.53
N MET A 145 6.65 9.86 -9.92
CA MET A 145 7.77 10.35 -10.73
C MET A 145 7.64 9.83 -12.16
N ASP A 146 8.19 10.53 -13.10
CA ASP A 146 8.31 10.07 -14.50
C ASP A 146 9.37 8.96 -14.64
N GLU A 147 9.42 8.34 -15.81
CA GLU A 147 10.38 7.27 -16.11
C GLU A 147 11.83 7.76 -15.96
N GLU A 148 12.13 8.98 -16.45
CA GLU A 148 13.48 9.53 -16.41
C GLU A 148 14.00 9.73 -14.98
N ALA A 149 13.16 10.24 -14.08
CA ALA A 149 13.51 10.39 -12.67
C ALA A 149 13.76 9.04 -12.00
N ILE A 150 12.93 8.04 -12.28
CA ILE A 150 13.11 6.68 -11.73
C ILE A 150 14.40 6.05 -12.29
N GLU A 151 14.67 6.17 -13.58
CA GLU A 151 15.90 5.66 -14.20
C GLU A 151 17.15 6.28 -13.55
N LYS A 152 17.14 7.60 -13.31
CA LYS A 152 18.25 8.29 -12.60
C LYS A 152 18.43 7.77 -11.17
N ILE A 153 17.34 7.54 -10.44
CA ILE A 153 17.41 6.98 -9.09
C ILE A 153 18.04 5.58 -9.14
N ILE A 154 17.57 4.72 -10.03
CA ILE A 154 18.08 3.35 -10.15
C ILE A 154 19.57 3.34 -10.55
N ALA A 155 19.96 4.20 -11.50
CA ALA A 155 21.35 4.32 -11.93
C ALA A 155 22.29 4.82 -10.81
N SER A 156 21.75 5.60 -9.87
CA SER A 156 22.55 6.15 -8.74
C SER A 156 22.39 5.36 -7.42
N ARG A 157 21.73 4.20 -7.44
CA ARG A 157 21.38 3.40 -6.22
C ARG A 157 22.59 3.08 -5.33
N ASP A 158 23.78 2.94 -5.89
CA ASP A 158 25.00 2.64 -5.15
C ASP A 158 25.44 3.82 -4.25
N GLN A 159 24.93 5.03 -4.49
CA GLN A 159 25.21 6.22 -3.68
C GLN A 159 24.41 6.23 -2.36
N PHE A 160 23.37 5.40 -2.24
CA PHE A 160 22.52 5.29 -1.05
C PHE A 160 22.26 3.82 -0.64
N PRO A 161 23.32 3.11 -0.19
CA PRO A 161 23.28 1.66 0.03
C PRO A 161 22.32 1.20 1.14
N MET A 162 21.83 2.15 1.94
CA MET A 162 20.84 1.89 2.99
C MET A 162 19.39 1.93 2.48
N ILE A 163 19.18 2.33 1.23
CA ILE A 163 17.86 2.29 0.58
C ILE A 163 17.79 1.09 -0.37
N LYS A 164 16.89 0.17 -0.10
CA LYS A 164 16.62 -0.96 -0.98
C LYS A 164 15.40 -0.67 -1.83
N VAL A 165 15.61 -0.42 -3.11
CA VAL A 165 14.51 -0.35 -4.09
C VAL A 165 13.99 -1.76 -4.33
N CYS A 166 12.72 -2.02 -3.97
CA CYS A 166 12.07 -3.33 -4.06
C CYS A 166 11.22 -3.50 -5.33
N GLY A 167 10.96 -2.43 -6.06
CA GLY A 167 10.15 -2.43 -7.27
C GLY A 167 9.47 -1.11 -7.56
N ILE A 168 8.56 -1.16 -8.52
CA ILE A 168 7.77 -0.01 -8.96
C ILE A 168 6.38 -0.08 -8.32
N HIS A 169 5.93 1.03 -7.77
CA HIS A 169 4.53 1.24 -7.39
C HIS A 169 3.82 1.98 -8.53
N PHE A 170 2.65 1.50 -8.92
CA PHE A 170 1.87 2.13 -9.98
C PHE A 170 0.39 2.12 -9.66
N PHE A 171 -0.27 3.26 -9.84
CA PHE A 171 -1.70 3.39 -9.63
C PHE A 171 -2.30 4.28 -10.72
N SER A 172 -3.07 3.70 -11.60
CA SER A 172 -3.74 4.37 -12.73
C SER A 172 -5.24 4.58 -12.53
N GLY A 173 -5.70 4.48 -11.29
CA GLY A 173 -7.10 4.67 -10.91
C GLY A 173 -7.84 3.37 -10.58
N THR A 174 -9.04 3.54 -10.00
CA THR A 174 -10.00 2.48 -9.69
C THR A 174 -10.91 2.23 -10.89
N GLN A 175 -11.74 1.17 -10.83
CA GLN A 175 -12.81 0.90 -11.79
C GLN A 175 -12.35 0.70 -13.24
N LYS A 176 -11.29 -0.07 -13.46
CA LYS A 176 -10.91 -0.51 -14.80
C LYS A 176 -12.02 -1.39 -15.39
N LYS A 177 -12.65 -0.91 -16.46
CA LYS A 177 -13.84 -1.55 -17.02
C LYS A 177 -13.52 -2.68 -18.01
N THR A 178 -12.28 -2.79 -18.51
CA THR A 178 -11.93 -3.77 -19.54
C THR A 178 -10.62 -4.48 -19.24
N ALA A 179 -10.57 -5.78 -19.52
CA ALA A 179 -9.35 -6.58 -19.43
C ALA A 179 -8.25 -6.06 -20.35
N GLU A 180 -8.61 -5.51 -21.51
CA GLU A 180 -7.67 -4.95 -22.48
C GLU A 180 -6.86 -3.77 -21.90
N LYS A 181 -7.52 -2.82 -21.18
CA LYS A 181 -6.82 -1.73 -20.52
C LYS A 181 -5.84 -2.24 -19.48
N PHE A 182 -6.28 -3.22 -18.69
CA PHE A 182 -5.43 -3.85 -17.69
C PHE A 182 -4.21 -4.54 -18.33
N SER A 183 -4.41 -5.32 -19.39
CA SER A 183 -3.32 -5.98 -20.11
C SER A 183 -2.31 -5.00 -20.71
N LYS A 184 -2.78 -3.87 -21.28
CA LYS A 184 -1.89 -2.82 -21.80
C LYS A 184 -1.04 -2.18 -20.70
N GLU A 185 -1.62 -1.94 -19.54
CA GLU A 185 -0.88 -1.40 -18.40
C GLU A 185 0.18 -2.39 -17.87
N ILE A 186 -0.18 -3.67 -17.75
CA ILE A 186 0.79 -4.70 -17.32
C ILE A 186 1.94 -4.80 -18.34
N ALA A 187 1.64 -4.83 -19.63
CA ALA A 187 2.67 -4.88 -20.68
C ALA A 187 3.57 -3.63 -20.67
N TYR A 188 3.02 -2.46 -20.39
CA TYR A 188 3.79 -1.22 -20.23
C TYR A 188 4.72 -1.31 -19.02
N LEU A 189 4.21 -1.73 -17.86
CA LEU A 189 4.99 -1.87 -16.63
C LEU A 189 6.08 -2.93 -16.78
N ASP A 190 5.76 -4.06 -17.38
CA ASP A 190 6.73 -5.12 -17.65
C ASP A 190 7.88 -4.60 -18.51
N LYS A 191 7.57 -3.94 -19.64
CA LYS A 191 8.58 -3.32 -20.50
C LYS A 191 9.45 -2.31 -19.76
N PHE A 192 8.85 -1.47 -18.91
CA PHE A 192 9.58 -0.49 -18.11
C PHE A 192 10.48 -1.16 -17.08
N CYS A 193 9.98 -2.16 -16.35
CA CYS A 193 10.78 -2.89 -15.35
C CYS A 193 11.98 -3.62 -15.96
N TRP A 194 11.86 -4.13 -17.20
CA TRP A 194 13.00 -4.72 -17.93
C TRP A 194 14.04 -3.70 -18.41
N LYS A 195 13.68 -2.45 -18.53
CA LYS A 195 14.57 -1.38 -18.97
C LYS A 195 15.48 -0.88 -17.85
N ILE A 196 15.03 -0.92 -16.58
CA ILE A 196 15.72 -0.39 -15.39
C ILE A 196 16.39 -1.49 -14.56
#